data_05785089ad19bd13cb3b969333ea0813
#
_entry.id   05785089ad19bd13cb3b969333ea0813
#
_cell.length_a   1.000
_cell.length_b   1.000
_cell.length_c   1.000
_cell.angle_alpha   90.00
_cell.angle_beta   90.00
_cell.angle_gamma   90.00
#
_symmetry.space_group_name_H-M   'P 1'
#
loop_
_entity.id
_entity.type
_entity.pdbx_description
1 polymer ?
#
loop_
_entity_poly.entity_id
_entity_poly.type
_entity_poly.pdbx_seq_one_letter_code
_entity_poly.pdbx_strand_id
1 'polypeptide(L)' 'MKLTRAQIESMQEDMTSDVLEYLTDSHNMSKEDAMTLFYNSDTFARLQDAKSGLYYQSVGYVLDCLNNELTIGKCW' A
#
# COMPACT_ATOMS: atom_id res chain seq x y z
N MET A 1 -5.73 18.23 14.36
CA MET A 1 -4.26 18.26 14.33
C MET A 1 -3.76 17.95 12.93
N LYS A 2 -2.85 18.76 12.42
CA LYS A 2 -2.29 18.51 11.08
C LYS A 2 -1.01 17.71 11.18
N LEU A 3 -0.89 16.70 10.35
CA LEU A 3 0.34 15.95 10.20
C LEU A 3 1.33 16.75 9.35
N THR A 4 2.60 16.69 9.69
CA THR A 4 3.63 17.30 8.86
C THR A 4 3.88 16.41 7.64
N ARG A 5 4.50 16.96 6.60
CA ARG A 5 4.87 16.18 5.43
C ARG A 5 5.78 15.01 5.79
N ALA A 6 6.73 15.24 6.69
CA ALA A 6 7.62 14.17 7.14
C ALA A 6 6.87 13.05 7.84
N GLN A 7 5.86 13.40 8.64
CA GLN A 7 5.03 12.38 9.30
C GLN A 7 4.22 11.58 8.30
N ILE A 8 3.65 12.24 7.28
CA ILE A 8 2.88 11.56 6.23
C ILE A 8 3.79 10.62 5.45
N GLU A 9 4.98 11.07 5.07
CA GLU A 9 5.94 10.24 4.34
C GLU A 9 6.35 9.02 5.15
N SER A 10 6.58 9.19 6.45
CA SER A 10 6.91 8.09 7.34
C SER A 10 5.78 7.05 7.39
N MET A 11 4.54 7.52 7.49
CA MET A 11 3.37 6.63 7.51
C MET A 11 3.22 5.89 6.18
N GLN A 12 3.47 6.55 5.06
CA GLN A 12 3.43 5.92 3.73
C GLN A 12 4.50 4.84 3.61
N GLU A 13 5.71 5.10 4.10
CA GLU A 13 6.80 4.13 4.08
C GLU A 13 6.49 2.93 4.97
N ASP A 14 5.98 3.16 6.17
CA ASP A 14 5.61 2.08 7.08
C ASP A 14 4.52 1.19 6.46
N MET A 15 3.53 1.80 5.85
CA MET A 15 2.46 1.08 5.19
C MET A 15 3.00 0.24 4.02
N THR A 16 3.89 0.83 3.23
CA THR A 16 4.53 0.12 2.11
C THR A 16 5.29 -1.10 2.61
N SER A 17 6.06 -0.94 3.69
CA SER A 17 6.80 -2.05 4.29
C SER A 17 5.87 -3.18 4.72
N ASP A 18 4.77 -2.83 5.39
CA ASP A 18 3.79 -3.81 5.86
C ASP A 18 3.15 -4.57 4.70
N VAL A 19 2.82 -3.87 3.62
CA VAL A 19 2.21 -4.51 2.44
C VAL A 19 3.21 -5.45 1.77
N LEU A 20 4.47 -5.03 1.62
CA LEU A 20 5.49 -5.88 1.01
C LEU A 20 5.73 -7.14 1.85
N GLU A 21 5.76 -7.00 3.17
CA GLU A 21 5.90 -8.15 4.06
C GLU A 21 4.74 -9.13 3.89
N TYR A 22 3.52 -8.61 3.79
CA TYR A 22 2.33 -9.44 3.56
C TYR A 22 2.44 -10.20 2.24
N LEU A 23 2.86 -9.54 1.17
CA LEU A 23 2.97 -10.18 -0.13
C LEU A 23 4.04 -11.29 -0.13
N THR A 24 5.16 -11.07 0.54
CA THR A 24 6.20 -12.08 0.60
C THR A 24 5.80 -13.26 1.47
N ASP A 25 5.08 -13.02 2.57
CA ASP A 25 4.69 -14.08 3.50
C ASP A 25 3.45 -14.85 3.04
N SER A 26 2.41 -14.13 2.62
CA SER A 26 1.11 -14.74 2.33
C SER A 26 0.97 -15.22 0.89
N HIS A 27 1.65 -14.58 -0.05
CA HIS A 27 1.58 -14.94 -1.47
C HIS A 27 2.83 -15.64 -1.97
N ASN A 28 3.78 -15.93 -1.08
CA ASN A 28 5.04 -16.60 -1.42
C ASN A 28 5.81 -15.90 -2.55
N MET A 29 5.68 -14.59 -2.64
CA MET A 29 6.42 -13.82 -3.63
C MET A 29 7.83 -13.55 -3.15
N SER A 30 8.77 -13.45 -4.09
CA SER A 30 10.07 -12.91 -3.78
C SER A 30 9.91 -11.42 -3.44
N LYS A 31 10.87 -10.88 -2.71
CA LYS A 31 10.83 -9.46 -2.36
C LYS A 31 10.78 -8.57 -3.61
N GLU A 32 11.55 -8.95 -4.65
CA GLU A 32 11.57 -8.19 -5.91
C GLU A 32 10.23 -8.24 -6.61
N ASP A 33 9.58 -9.40 -6.66
CA ASP A 33 8.27 -9.54 -7.29
C ASP A 33 7.22 -8.74 -6.52
N ALA A 34 7.26 -8.78 -5.19
CA ALA A 34 6.35 -8.02 -4.35
C ALA A 34 6.50 -6.52 -4.58
N MET A 35 7.74 -6.04 -4.67
CA MET A 35 8.02 -4.63 -4.93
C MET A 35 7.52 -4.22 -6.31
N THR A 36 7.79 -5.02 -7.32
CA THR A 36 7.34 -4.74 -8.68
C THR A 36 5.82 -4.68 -8.75
N LEU A 37 5.16 -5.66 -8.16
CA LEU A 37 3.70 -5.71 -8.15
C LEU A 37 3.11 -4.48 -7.46
N PHE A 38 3.57 -4.18 -6.26
CA PHE A 38 2.99 -3.12 -5.46
C PHE A 38 3.30 -1.73 -6.03
N TYR A 39 4.55 -1.49 -6.41
CA TYR A 39 4.96 -0.17 -6.92
C TYR A 39 4.29 0.20 -8.23
N ASN A 40 3.83 -0.78 -9.00
CA ASN A 40 3.11 -0.54 -10.24
C ASN A 40 1.58 -0.55 -10.05
N SER A 41 1.10 -0.73 -8.83
CA SER A 41 -0.33 -0.81 -8.56
C SER A 41 -0.96 0.57 -8.39
N ASP A 42 -2.25 0.66 -8.68
CA ASP A 42 -3.04 1.87 -8.39
C ASP A 42 -3.15 2.09 -6.89
N THR A 43 -3.17 1.02 -6.10
CA THR A 43 -3.19 1.12 -4.64
C THR A 43 -1.97 1.87 -4.12
N PHE A 44 -0.79 1.58 -4.67
CA PHE A 44 0.41 2.30 -4.29
C PHE A 44 0.32 3.79 -4.69
N ALA A 45 -0.17 4.06 -5.90
CA ALA A 45 -0.34 5.44 -6.36
C ALA A 45 -1.26 6.22 -5.41
N ARG A 46 -2.34 5.59 -4.95
CA ARG A 46 -3.24 6.23 -3.98
C ARG A 46 -2.58 6.40 -2.63
N LEU A 47 -1.76 5.44 -2.21
CA LEU A 47 -1.03 5.56 -0.95
C LEU A 47 -0.06 6.74 -0.97
N GLN A 48 0.59 6.99 -2.10
CA GLN A 48 1.51 8.11 -2.26
C GLN A 48 0.80 9.46 -2.34
N ASP A 49 -0.49 9.46 -2.65
CA ASP A 49 -1.29 10.69 -2.69
C ASP A 49 -1.85 10.97 -1.30
N ALA A 50 -1.32 12.00 -0.65
CA ALA A 50 -1.77 12.37 0.69
C ALA A 50 -3.26 12.67 0.74
N LYS A 51 -3.85 13.11 -0.37
CA LYS A 51 -5.28 13.45 -0.42
C LYS A 51 -6.17 12.22 -0.36
N SER A 52 -5.66 11.05 -0.75
CA SER A 52 -6.45 9.81 -0.71
C SER A 52 -6.70 9.34 0.72
N GLY A 53 -5.80 9.69 1.65
CA GLY A 53 -5.92 9.29 3.04
C GLY A 53 -5.57 7.83 3.31
N LEU A 54 -5.06 7.08 2.33
CA LEU A 54 -4.71 5.68 2.56
C LEU A 54 -3.62 5.52 3.60
N TYR A 55 -2.73 6.50 3.74
CA TYR A 55 -1.60 6.39 4.65
C TYR A 55 -2.03 6.29 6.12
N TYR A 56 -3.23 6.76 6.47
CA TYR A 56 -3.71 6.65 7.85
C TYR A 56 -4.80 5.61 8.04
N GLN A 57 -5.11 4.85 7.01
CA GLN A 57 -6.02 3.70 7.16
C GLN A 57 -5.26 2.52 7.76
N SER A 58 -6.00 1.49 8.15
CA SER A 58 -5.35 0.27 8.63
C SER A 58 -4.67 -0.46 7.49
N VAL A 59 -3.64 -1.26 7.81
CA VAL A 59 -2.98 -2.08 6.82
C VAL A 59 -3.97 -3.05 6.16
N GLY A 60 -4.94 -3.57 6.93
CA GLY A 60 -5.98 -4.43 6.39
C GLY A 60 -6.80 -3.77 5.30
N TYR A 61 -7.14 -2.48 5.48
CA TYR A 61 -7.86 -1.72 4.48
C TYR A 61 -7.06 -1.60 3.18
N VAL A 62 -5.77 -1.28 3.30
CA VAL A 62 -4.91 -1.13 2.13
C VAL A 62 -4.72 -2.48 1.43
N LEU A 63 -4.59 -3.56 2.18
CA LEU A 63 -4.48 -4.90 1.61
C LEU A 63 -5.76 -5.30 0.89
N ASP A 64 -6.93 -4.95 1.42
CA ASP A 64 -8.20 -5.19 0.74
C ASP A 64 -8.26 -4.44 -0.59
N CYS A 65 -7.82 -3.19 -0.60
CA CYS A 65 -7.74 -2.41 -1.84
C CYS A 65 -6.84 -3.08 -2.86
N LEU A 66 -5.66 -3.53 -2.44
CA LEU A 66 -4.72 -4.19 -3.34
C LEU A 66 -5.30 -5.50 -3.87
N ASN A 67 -5.89 -6.32 -2.99
CA ASN A 67 -6.49 -7.59 -3.40
C ASN A 67 -7.65 -7.37 -4.37
N ASN A 68 -8.48 -6.35 -4.15
CA ASN A 68 -9.56 -6.01 -5.08
C ASN A 68 -9.00 -5.56 -6.42
N GLU A 69 -7.94 -4.78 -6.42
CA GLU A 69 -7.29 -4.34 -7.66
C GLU A 69 -6.76 -5.54 -8.45
N LEU A 70 -6.13 -6.49 -7.77
CA LEU A 70 -5.58 -7.67 -8.42
C LEU A 70 -6.67 -8.61 -8.95
N THR A 71 -7.84 -8.58 -8.33
CA THR A 71 -8.95 -9.48 -8.69
C THR A 71 -9.88 -8.87 -9.74
N ILE A 72 -10.27 -7.61 -9.55
CA ILE A 72 -11.27 -6.95 -10.41
C ILE A 72 -10.73 -5.70 -11.12
N GLY A 73 -9.47 -5.37 -10.93
CA GLY A 73 -8.80 -4.27 -11.62
C GLY A 73 -8.88 -2.92 -10.94
N LYS A 74 -9.55 -2.82 -9.80
CA LYS A 74 -9.63 -1.55 -9.06
C LYS A 74 -10.06 -1.79 -7.62
N CYS A 75 -9.65 -0.89 -6.71
CA CYS A 75 -9.99 -1.02 -5.31
C CYS A 75 -11.22 -0.20 -4.90
N TRP A 76 -11.74 0.61 -5.79
CA TRP A 76 -12.85 1.51 -5.52
C TRP A 76 -13.94 1.42 -6.57
#